data_e9a22998e125b4fa3df8c18a9d194881
#
_entry.id   e9a22998e125b4fa3df8c18a9d194881
#
_cell.length_a   1.000
_cell.length_b   1.000
_cell.length_c   1.000
_cell.angle_alpha   90.00
_cell.angle_beta   90.00
_cell.angle_gamma   90.00
#
_symmetry.space_group_name_H-M   'P 1'
#
loop_
_entity.id
_entity.type
_entity.pdbx_description
1 polymer ?
#
loop_
_entity_poly.entity_id
_entity_poly.type
_entity_poly.pdbx_seq_one_letter_code
_entity_poly.pdbx_strand_id
1 'polypeptide(L)'
;WSEQFVASTAMMALLNLQTFAKANNFKIVLANAFNQRQEGVYEWLKEYAGKLVDQFDWSCYIHNDIDYVAFMEKLVELDGKLPREEWGAYNSVYNPENLDTHSEYLTNDQGAHPTIKGYRVIADELATFIKKRGYIEESLIRQS
;
A
#
# COMPACT_ATOMS: atom_id res chain seq x y z
N TRP A 1 19.05 13.15 7.24
CA TRP A 1 17.94 12.95 8.19
C TRP A 1 18.06 11.57 8.80
N SER A 2 17.88 11.42 10.14
CA SER A 2 17.87 10.09 10.76
C SER A 2 16.53 9.38 10.46
N GLU A 3 16.57 8.03 10.39
CA GLU A 3 15.38 7.19 10.23
C GLU A 3 14.31 7.53 11.29
N GLN A 4 14.75 7.71 12.54
CA GLN A 4 13.85 8.08 13.62
C GLN A 4 13.12 9.40 13.37
N PHE A 5 13.81 10.42 12.84
CA PHE A 5 13.18 11.70 12.52
C PHE A 5 12.14 11.54 11.41
N VAL A 6 12.48 10.82 10.34
CA VAL A 6 11.58 10.59 9.20
C VAL A 6 10.35 9.79 9.65
N ALA A 7 10.54 8.70 10.37
CA ALA A 7 9.46 7.86 10.86
C ALA A 7 8.54 8.60 11.85
N SER A 8 9.13 9.36 12.79
CA SER A 8 8.33 10.14 13.74
C SER A 8 7.53 11.24 13.04
N THR A 9 8.11 11.91 12.04
CA THR A 9 7.41 12.93 11.25
C THR A 9 6.25 12.31 10.45
N ALA A 10 6.48 11.17 9.83
CA ALA A 10 5.43 10.44 9.12
C ALA A 10 4.28 10.03 10.05
N MET A 11 4.59 9.48 11.24
CA MET A 11 3.58 9.11 12.21
C MET A 11 2.79 10.32 12.74
N MET A 12 3.44 11.43 13.01
CA MET A 12 2.74 12.67 13.41
C MET A 12 1.78 13.15 12.31
N ALA A 13 2.18 13.07 11.05
CA ALA A 13 1.31 13.40 9.91
C ALA A 13 0.08 12.48 9.84
N LEU A 14 0.27 11.17 10.01
CA LEU A 14 -0.80 10.19 10.03
C LEU A 14 -1.77 10.40 11.20
N LEU A 15 -1.26 10.67 12.40
CA LEU A 15 -2.07 10.97 13.58
C LEU A 15 -2.90 12.25 13.40
N ASN A 16 -2.30 13.30 12.83
CA ASN A 16 -3.01 14.54 12.51
C ASN A 16 -4.12 14.30 11.47
N LEU A 17 -3.83 13.52 10.41
CA LEU A 17 -4.82 13.16 9.41
C LEU A 17 -5.99 12.39 10.03
N GLN A 18 -5.70 11.41 10.90
CA GLN A 18 -6.74 10.61 11.56
C GLN A 18 -7.58 11.47 12.51
N THR A 19 -6.95 12.38 13.25
CA THR A 19 -7.66 13.32 14.12
C THR A 19 -8.58 14.24 13.32
N PHE A 20 -8.08 14.79 12.22
CA PHE A 20 -8.86 15.62 11.31
C PHE A 20 -10.05 14.85 10.71
N ALA A 21 -9.82 13.64 10.24
CA ALA A 21 -10.87 12.81 9.67
C ALA A 21 -11.96 12.48 10.69
N LYS A 22 -11.58 12.15 11.92
CA LYS A 22 -12.52 11.88 13.01
C LYS A 22 -13.35 13.12 13.36
N ALA A 23 -12.72 14.30 13.44
CA ALA A 23 -13.40 15.55 13.75
C ALA A 23 -14.40 15.97 12.66
N ASN A 24 -14.18 15.57 11.40
CA ASN A 24 -15.02 15.93 10.26
C ASN A 24 -15.87 14.75 9.74
N ASN A 25 -15.91 13.63 10.44
CA ASN A 25 -16.64 12.43 10.05
C ASN A 25 -16.22 11.85 8.68
N PHE A 26 -14.95 11.95 8.33
CA PHE A 26 -14.39 11.30 7.16
C PHE A 26 -13.90 9.89 7.48
N LYS A 27 -13.93 9.01 6.49
CA LYS A 27 -13.28 7.70 6.54
C LYS A 27 -11.94 7.79 5.84
N ILE A 28 -10.94 7.14 6.41
CA ILE A 28 -9.60 7.04 5.82
C ILE A 28 -9.38 5.60 5.38
N VAL A 29 -8.77 5.43 4.21
CA VAL A 29 -8.15 4.19 3.78
C VAL A 29 -6.67 4.49 3.56
N LEU A 30 -5.83 3.76 4.27
CA LEU A 30 -4.39 3.85 4.15
C LEU A 30 -3.88 2.64 3.37
N ALA A 31 -3.07 2.88 2.38
CA ALA A 31 -2.46 1.84 1.55
C ALA A 31 -0.99 2.17 1.28
N ASN A 32 -0.18 1.13 1.14
CA ASN A 32 1.17 1.25 0.62
C ASN A 32 1.17 0.89 -0.88
N ALA A 33 1.54 1.83 -1.72
CA ALA A 33 1.62 1.60 -3.16
C ALA A 33 2.92 0.86 -3.53
N PHE A 34 4.03 1.24 -2.92
CA PHE A 34 5.36 0.75 -3.24
C PHE A 34 6.03 0.22 -1.97
N ASN A 35 6.64 -0.94 -2.07
CA ASN A 35 7.50 -1.46 -1.01
C ASN A 35 8.96 -1.19 -1.35
N GLN A 36 9.58 -0.30 -0.60
CA GLN A 36 11.03 -0.04 -0.67
C GLN A 36 11.81 -0.79 0.42
N ARG A 37 11.09 -1.52 1.28
CA ARG A 37 11.66 -2.23 2.44
C ARG A 37 11.01 -3.61 2.56
N GLN A 38 11.81 -4.63 2.78
CA GLN A 38 11.33 -6.02 2.92
C GLN A 38 10.35 -6.20 4.08
N GLU A 39 10.60 -5.49 5.19
CA GLU A 39 9.77 -5.54 6.40
C GLU A 39 8.46 -4.78 6.29
N GLY A 40 8.24 -4.00 5.23
CA GLY A 40 7.07 -3.16 5.07
C GLY A 40 7.12 -1.85 5.87
N VAL A 41 6.15 -0.97 5.60
CA VAL A 41 6.11 0.37 6.19
C VAL A 41 5.73 0.33 7.67
N TYR A 42 4.81 -0.56 8.06
CA TYR A 42 4.36 -0.67 9.45
C TYR A 42 5.51 -1.06 10.37
N GLU A 43 6.28 -2.09 10.03
CA GLU A 43 7.40 -2.58 10.84
C GLU A 43 8.49 -1.53 10.96
N TRP A 44 8.80 -0.85 9.88
CA TRP A 44 9.74 0.27 9.88
C TRP A 44 9.28 1.42 10.78
N LEU A 45 8.01 1.83 10.70
CA LEU A 45 7.45 2.85 11.57
C LEU A 45 7.51 2.43 13.04
N LYS A 46 7.23 1.17 13.34
CA LYS A 46 7.28 0.64 14.70
C LYS A 46 8.68 0.65 15.28
N GLU A 47 9.68 0.31 14.49
CA GLU A 47 11.09 0.35 14.89
C GLU A 47 11.55 1.77 15.22
N TYR A 48 11.24 2.74 14.36
CA TYR A 48 11.82 4.08 14.45
C TYR A 48 10.92 5.16 15.06
N ALA A 49 9.61 5.01 15.05
CA ALA A 49 8.66 5.94 15.67
C ALA A 49 8.11 5.44 17.02
N GLY A 50 8.35 4.17 17.37
CA GLY A 50 8.05 3.61 18.68
C GLY A 50 6.58 3.79 19.08
N LYS A 51 6.34 4.35 20.26
CA LYS A 51 5.00 4.51 20.85
C LYS A 51 4.03 5.39 20.06
N LEU A 52 4.48 6.16 19.09
CA LEU A 52 3.59 6.93 18.22
C LEU A 52 2.74 5.99 17.35
N VAL A 53 3.30 4.85 16.98
CA VAL A 53 2.60 3.84 16.17
C VAL A 53 1.38 3.27 16.92
N ASP A 54 1.50 3.08 18.23
CA ASP A 54 0.43 2.53 19.06
C ASP A 54 -0.76 3.48 19.23
N GLN A 55 -0.59 4.77 18.91
CA GLN A 55 -1.64 5.78 18.99
C GLN A 55 -2.49 5.85 17.73
N PHE A 56 -2.04 5.27 16.63
CA PHE A 56 -2.76 5.28 15.36
C PHE A 56 -3.70 4.09 15.26
N ASP A 57 -4.92 4.32 14.78
CA ASP A 57 -5.87 3.25 14.48
C ASP A 57 -5.55 2.63 13.11
N TRP A 58 -4.83 1.54 13.14
CA TRP A 58 -4.40 0.79 11.95
C TRP A 58 -5.54 0.01 11.28
N SER A 59 -6.75 0.03 11.80
CA SER A 59 -7.88 -0.64 11.17
C SER A 59 -8.22 -0.06 9.80
N CYS A 60 -7.77 1.16 9.49
CA CYS A 60 -7.89 1.78 8.18
C CYS A 60 -6.79 1.36 7.18
N TYR A 61 -5.79 0.59 7.62
CA TYR A 61 -4.67 0.16 6.78
C TYR A 61 -5.00 -1.16 6.08
N ILE A 62 -5.16 -1.11 4.75
CA ILE A 62 -5.62 -2.25 3.97
C ILE A 62 -4.69 -3.46 4.06
N HIS A 63 -3.38 -3.24 4.19
CA HIS A 63 -2.40 -4.32 4.22
C HIS A 63 -2.42 -5.15 5.52
N ASN A 64 -3.22 -4.77 6.52
CA ASN A 64 -3.55 -5.65 7.64
C ASN A 64 -4.53 -6.78 7.26
N ASP A 65 -5.25 -6.62 6.16
CA ASP A 65 -6.30 -7.55 5.72
C ASP A 65 -5.87 -8.39 4.50
N ILE A 66 -4.70 -8.11 3.92
CA ILE A 66 -4.15 -8.80 2.74
C ILE A 66 -2.70 -9.21 2.97
N ASP A 67 -2.27 -10.29 2.30
CA ASP A 67 -0.94 -10.91 2.47
C ASP A 67 0.22 -10.14 1.81
N TYR A 68 0.01 -8.90 1.43
CA TYR A 68 1.03 -8.07 0.79
C TYR A 68 1.28 -6.82 1.60
N VAL A 69 2.53 -6.42 1.72
CA VAL A 69 2.90 -5.17 2.38
C VAL A 69 2.77 -3.95 1.45
N ALA A 70 2.59 -4.18 0.15
CA ALA A 70 2.33 -3.13 -0.84
C ALA A 70 1.60 -3.69 -2.07
N PHE A 71 0.82 -2.85 -2.77
CA PHE A 71 0.12 -3.27 -3.99
C PHE A 71 1.06 -3.72 -5.11
N MET A 72 2.22 -3.12 -5.22
CA MET A 72 3.20 -3.50 -6.24
C MET A 72 3.68 -4.94 -6.07
N GLU A 73 3.82 -5.44 -4.86
CA GLU A 73 4.18 -6.86 -4.62
C GLU A 73 3.13 -7.80 -5.18
N LYS A 74 1.85 -7.48 -4.96
CA LYS A 74 0.76 -8.28 -5.52
C LYS A 74 0.80 -8.33 -7.04
N LEU A 75 1.05 -7.19 -7.69
CA LEU A 75 1.13 -7.15 -9.16
C LEU A 75 2.31 -7.96 -9.69
N VAL A 76 3.45 -7.91 -9.00
CA VAL A 76 4.63 -8.75 -9.35
C VAL A 76 4.32 -10.22 -9.20
N GLU A 77 3.66 -10.64 -8.13
CA GLU A 77 3.28 -12.03 -7.94
C GLU A 77 2.30 -12.51 -9.01
N LEU A 78 1.29 -11.70 -9.33
CA LEU A 78 0.34 -12.02 -10.40
C LEU A 78 1.00 -12.13 -11.77
N ASP A 79 2.07 -11.40 -11.99
CA ASP A 79 2.87 -11.48 -13.21
C ASP A 79 3.69 -12.79 -13.29
N GLY A 80 3.95 -13.43 -12.15
CA GLY A 80 4.50 -14.79 -12.05
C GLY A 80 5.94 -14.95 -12.49
N LYS A 81 6.68 -13.85 -12.66
CA LYS A 81 8.02 -13.87 -13.27
C LYS A 81 9.16 -13.98 -12.26
N LEU A 82 8.91 -13.62 -11.00
CA LEU A 82 9.90 -13.68 -9.94
C LEU A 82 9.30 -14.31 -8.68
N PRO A 83 9.97 -15.27 -8.06
CA PRO A 83 9.57 -15.79 -6.76
C PRO A 83 9.68 -14.67 -5.71
N ARG A 84 8.78 -14.71 -4.71
CA ARG A 84 8.67 -13.68 -3.66
C ARG A 84 10.00 -13.41 -2.93
N GLU A 85 10.80 -14.44 -2.76
CA GLU A 85 12.11 -14.38 -2.11
C GLU A 85 13.14 -13.55 -2.89
N GLU A 86 12.91 -13.35 -4.18
CA GLU A 86 13.77 -12.57 -5.07
C GLU A 86 13.31 -11.12 -5.22
N TRP A 87 12.16 -10.72 -4.63
CA TRP A 87 11.66 -9.35 -4.67
C TRP A 87 12.48 -8.37 -3.84
N GLY A 88 13.61 -8.77 -3.36
CA GLY A 88 14.58 -8.11 -2.52
C GLY A 88 14.66 -6.60 -2.71
N ALA A 89 15.53 -5.90 -3.10
CA ALA A 89 15.48 -4.45 -3.28
C ALA A 89 14.55 -4.10 -4.46
N TYR A 90 13.57 -3.24 -4.23
CA TYR A 90 12.63 -2.69 -5.22
C TYR A 90 13.29 -2.34 -6.56
N ASN A 91 14.49 -1.76 -6.52
CA ASN A 91 15.28 -1.43 -7.70
C ASN A 91 15.83 -2.64 -8.47
N SER A 92 15.95 -3.81 -7.86
CA SER A 92 16.46 -5.01 -8.53
C SER A 92 15.34 -5.80 -9.23
N VAL A 93 14.13 -5.72 -8.70
CA VAL A 93 12.95 -6.36 -9.29
C VAL A 93 12.48 -5.60 -10.53
N TYR A 94 12.60 -4.28 -10.50
CA TYR A 94 12.13 -3.37 -11.55
C TYR A 94 13.26 -2.72 -12.35
N ASN A 95 14.41 -3.36 -12.41
CA ASN A 95 15.41 -2.95 -13.39
C ASN A 95 14.81 -3.17 -14.80
N PRO A 96 14.69 -2.12 -15.64
CA PRO A 96 14.15 -2.22 -17.00
C PRO A 96 14.85 -3.28 -17.86
N GLU A 97 16.10 -3.60 -17.53
CA GLU A 97 16.87 -4.66 -18.20
C GLU A 97 16.39 -6.07 -17.86
N ASN A 98 15.69 -6.25 -16.73
CA ASN A 98 15.19 -7.54 -16.23
C ASN A 98 13.68 -7.74 -16.44
N LEU A 99 12.95 -6.69 -16.77
CA LEU A 99 11.53 -6.80 -17.10
C LEU A 99 11.42 -7.32 -18.53
N ASP A 100 10.98 -8.56 -18.65
CA ASP A 100 10.48 -9.07 -19.91
C ASP A 100 9.33 -8.16 -20.40
N THR A 101 9.35 -7.79 -21.67
CA THR A 101 8.50 -6.78 -22.30
C THR A 101 6.99 -7.10 -22.30
N HIS A 102 6.54 -8.15 -21.60
CA HIS A 102 5.20 -8.71 -21.68
C HIS A 102 4.45 -8.81 -20.35
N SER A 103 4.74 -7.93 -19.36
CA SER A 103 3.93 -7.88 -18.16
C SER A 103 2.50 -7.40 -18.48
N GLU A 104 1.49 -8.13 -18.03
CA GLU A 104 0.10 -7.70 -18.14
C GLU A 104 -0.29 -6.66 -17.09
N TYR A 105 0.44 -6.61 -15.98
CA TYR A 105 0.10 -5.82 -14.80
C TYR A 105 0.97 -4.59 -14.63
N LEU A 106 2.18 -4.58 -15.20
CA LEU A 106 3.18 -3.54 -15.02
C LEU A 106 3.72 -3.04 -16.36
N THR A 107 3.99 -1.74 -16.44
CA THR A 107 4.63 -1.13 -17.61
C THR A 107 6.15 -1.28 -17.54
N ASN A 108 6.81 -1.25 -18.71
CA ASN A 108 8.28 -1.31 -18.84
C ASN A 108 8.95 0.04 -18.72
N ASP A 109 8.24 1.06 -18.28
CA ASP A 109 8.84 2.37 -18.07
C ASP A 109 9.72 2.39 -16.80
N GLN A 110 10.56 3.40 -16.70
CA GLN A 110 11.54 3.54 -15.62
C GLN A 110 10.95 3.58 -14.20
N GLY A 111 9.65 3.49 -14.05
CA GLY A 111 8.96 3.52 -12.77
C GLY A 111 8.14 2.27 -12.47
N ALA A 112 8.08 1.30 -13.41
CA ALA A 112 7.24 0.10 -13.27
C ALA A 112 5.82 0.44 -12.80
N HIS A 113 5.13 1.30 -13.53
CA HIS A 113 3.77 1.71 -13.17
C HIS A 113 2.76 0.59 -13.46
N PRO A 114 1.66 0.49 -12.72
CA PRO A 114 0.60 -0.45 -13.05
C PRO A 114 -0.01 -0.16 -14.43
N THR A 115 -0.28 -1.20 -15.20
CA THR A 115 -1.11 -1.12 -16.40
C THR A 115 -2.58 -0.90 -16.02
N ILE A 116 -3.46 -0.72 -17.00
CA ILE A 116 -4.92 -0.69 -16.75
C ILE A 116 -5.37 -1.96 -16.00
N LYS A 117 -4.81 -3.13 -16.33
CA LYS A 117 -5.12 -4.39 -15.65
C LYS A 117 -4.59 -4.38 -14.21
N GLY A 118 -3.38 -3.87 -13.98
CA GLY A 118 -2.82 -3.67 -12.64
C GLY A 118 -3.66 -2.72 -11.79
N TYR A 119 -4.08 -1.59 -12.33
CA TYR A 119 -4.97 -0.66 -11.63
C TYR A 119 -6.33 -1.27 -11.27
N ARG A 120 -6.89 -2.15 -12.10
CA ARG A 120 -8.13 -2.87 -11.76
C ARG A 120 -7.94 -3.77 -10.55
N VAL A 121 -6.84 -4.49 -10.46
CA VAL A 121 -6.53 -5.32 -9.28
C VAL A 121 -6.49 -4.46 -8.01
N ILE A 122 -5.79 -3.33 -8.05
CA ILE A 122 -5.70 -2.40 -6.92
C ILE A 122 -7.09 -1.86 -6.56
N ALA A 123 -7.88 -1.47 -7.54
CA ALA A 123 -9.22 -0.93 -7.34
C ALA A 123 -10.17 -1.97 -6.71
N ASP A 124 -10.09 -3.23 -7.13
CA ASP A 124 -10.89 -4.33 -6.58
C ASP A 124 -10.55 -4.62 -5.12
N GLU A 125 -9.26 -4.60 -4.74
CA GLU A 125 -8.83 -4.74 -3.35
C GLU A 125 -9.33 -3.58 -2.48
N LEU A 126 -9.18 -2.35 -2.95
CA LEU A 126 -9.68 -1.16 -2.25
C LEU A 126 -11.20 -1.20 -2.09
N ALA A 127 -11.93 -1.55 -3.15
CA ALA A 127 -13.39 -1.66 -3.10
C ALA A 127 -13.84 -2.74 -2.11
N THR A 128 -13.15 -3.89 -2.09
CA THR A 128 -13.42 -4.98 -1.16
C THR A 128 -13.19 -4.54 0.29
N PHE A 129 -12.08 -3.87 0.55
CA PHE A 129 -11.77 -3.34 1.88
C PHE A 129 -12.80 -2.30 2.35
N ILE A 130 -13.16 -1.34 1.49
CA ILE A 130 -14.14 -0.29 1.76
C ILE A 130 -15.50 -0.89 2.11
N LYS A 131 -15.95 -1.90 1.35
CA LYS A 131 -17.20 -2.63 1.62
C LYS A 131 -17.14 -3.40 2.95
N LYS A 132 -16.06 -4.15 3.17
CA LYS A 132 -15.84 -4.91 4.40
C LYS A 132 -15.88 -4.03 5.65
N ARG A 133 -15.38 -2.79 5.55
CA ARG A 133 -15.37 -1.80 6.64
C ARG A 133 -16.67 -1.01 6.76
N GLY A 134 -17.64 -1.21 5.87
CA GLY A 134 -18.90 -0.45 5.88
C GLY A 134 -18.73 1.05 5.70
N TYR A 135 -17.69 1.47 4.93
CA TYR A 135 -17.40 2.88 4.72
C TYR A 135 -18.33 3.52 3.67
N ILE A 136 -18.98 2.71 2.87
CA ILE A 136 -19.99 3.14 1.89
C ILE A 136 -21.27 2.36 2.15
N GLU A 137 -22.42 3.04 2.23
CA GLU A 137 -23.71 2.41 2.32
C GLU A 137 -24.04 1.65 1.03
N GLU A 138 -24.55 0.41 1.16
CA GLU A 138 -24.92 -0.43 0.00
C GLU A 138 -25.94 0.24 -0.95
N SER A 139 -26.74 1.17 -0.45
CA SER A 139 -27.73 1.92 -1.23
C SER A 139 -27.09 2.79 -2.31
N LEU A 140 -25.84 3.27 -2.11
CA LEU A 140 -25.14 4.11 -3.06
C LEU A 140 -24.45 3.31 -4.19
N ILE A 141 -24.19 2.02 -3.94
CA ILE A 141 -23.52 1.15 -4.93
C ILE A 141 -24.48 0.67 -6.03
N ARG A 142 -25.78 0.65 -5.75
CA ARG A 142 -26.80 0.15 -6.69
C ARG A 142 -27.28 1.17 -7.72
N GLN A 143 -26.78 2.39 -7.67
CA GLN A 143 -27.20 3.49 -8.57
C GLN A 143 -26.15 3.82 -9.65
N SER A 144 -25.03 3.11 -9.68
CA SER A 144 -23.98 3.23 -10.70
C SER A 144 -23.96 2.00 -11.61
#